data_673600efb073616c719dc85486386a56
#
_entry.id   673600efb073616c719dc85486386a56
#
_cell.length_a   1.000
_cell.length_b   1.000
_cell.length_c   1.000
_cell.angle_alpha   90.00
_cell.angle_beta   90.00
_cell.angle_gamma   90.00
#
_symmetry.space_group_name_H-M   'P 1'
#
loop_
_entity.id
_entity.type
_entity.pdbx_description
1 polymer ?
#
loop_
_entity_poly.entity_id
_entity_poly.type
_entity_poly.pdbx_seq_one_letter_code
_entity_poly.pdbx_strand_id
1 'polypeptide(L)'
;MDFLFVTITAITVSVDSFVAGFSLSLNKKRNLQLPMTVAAVTYLLCVVACIVGLILRPFLENYVKYFGAAILFVLGAMSVVRQEGICLSDISFGQCVAIGVSVGFDGAAACLSLAVQGLGNVLTLPLLFAAMHFTAVFAGQSLAGTKRPQNTNYLSGGMFFVLCVVKLLDL
;
A
#
# COMPACT_ATOMS: atom_id res chain seq x y z
N MET A 1 18.87 -4.89 8.83
CA MET A 1 18.42 -4.33 7.53
C MET A 1 16.93 -4.55 7.27
N ASP A 2 16.37 -5.64 7.73
CA ASP A 2 15.00 -6.06 7.41
C ASP A 2 13.91 -5.08 7.84
N PHE A 3 14.02 -4.50 9.05
CA PHE A 3 13.01 -3.55 9.55
C PHE A 3 12.96 -2.25 8.74
N LEU A 4 14.11 -1.74 8.32
CA LEU A 4 14.19 -0.53 7.51
C LEU A 4 13.58 -0.75 6.13
N PHE A 5 13.88 -1.90 5.50
CA PHE A 5 13.31 -2.27 4.22
C PHE A 5 11.78 -2.41 4.29
N VAL A 6 11.27 -3.11 5.31
CA VAL A 6 9.82 -3.27 5.55
C VAL A 6 9.15 -1.91 5.74
N THR A 7 9.77 -1.02 6.53
CA THR A 7 9.21 0.32 6.79
C THR A 7 9.18 1.18 5.53
N ILE A 8 10.26 1.20 4.75
CA ILE A 8 10.30 1.94 3.47
C ILE A 8 9.25 1.40 2.52
N THR A 9 9.10 0.09 2.41
CA THR A 9 8.06 -0.54 1.59
C THR A 9 6.66 -0.10 2.04
N ALA A 10 6.38 -0.13 3.35
CA ALA A 10 5.08 0.30 3.88
C ALA A 10 4.79 1.79 3.61
N ILE A 11 5.79 2.67 3.74
CA ILE A 11 5.65 4.09 3.40
C ILE A 11 5.37 4.26 1.89
N THR A 12 6.12 3.56 1.05
CA THR A 12 5.97 3.67 -0.42
C THR A 12 4.57 3.25 -0.86
N VAL A 13 4.07 2.13 -0.36
CA VAL A 13 2.71 1.63 -0.66
C VAL A 13 1.64 2.59 -0.12
N SER A 14 1.87 3.27 0.99
CA SER A 14 0.89 4.17 1.60
C SER A 14 0.72 5.52 0.86
N VAL A 15 1.57 5.83 -0.12
CA VAL A 15 1.47 7.06 -0.92
C VAL A 15 0.15 7.10 -1.70
N ASP A 16 -0.31 5.97 -2.25
CA ASP A 16 -1.59 5.90 -2.97
C ASP A 16 -2.78 6.17 -2.04
N SER A 17 -2.70 5.70 -0.79
CA SER A 17 -3.67 6.00 0.26
C SER A 17 -3.73 7.49 0.60
N PHE A 18 -2.57 8.15 0.64
CA PHE A 18 -2.49 9.60 0.85
C PHE A 18 -3.21 10.36 -0.27
N VAL A 19 -2.93 10.00 -1.54
CA VAL A 19 -3.58 10.62 -2.71
C VAL A 19 -5.08 10.38 -2.70
N ALA A 20 -5.53 9.17 -2.39
CA ALA A 20 -6.95 8.85 -2.26
C ALA A 20 -7.61 9.70 -1.17
N GLY A 21 -7.02 9.75 0.03
CA GLY A 21 -7.50 10.58 1.14
C GLY A 21 -7.59 12.07 0.78
N PHE A 22 -6.55 12.59 0.13
CA PHE A 22 -6.48 13.96 -0.33
C PHE A 22 -7.56 14.28 -1.38
N SER A 23 -7.66 13.47 -2.45
CA SER A 23 -8.60 13.67 -3.55
C SER A 23 -10.07 13.65 -3.08
N LEU A 24 -10.40 12.71 -2.19
CA LEU A 24 -11.75 12.56 -1.66
C LEU A 24 -12.16 13.71 -0.72
N SER A 25 -11.19 14.34 -0.07
CA SER A 25 -11.46 15.42 0.88
C SER A 25 -11.45 16.82 0.27
N LEU A 26 -11.06 16.96 -1.00
CA LEU A 26 -11.13 18.26 -1.72
C LEU A 26 -12.55 18.84 -1.80
N ASN A 27 -13.55 17.97 -1.81
CA ASN A 27 -14.96 18.37 -1.96
C ASN A 27 -15.78 18.18 -0.67
N LYS A 28 -15.19 17.69 0.43
CA LYS A 28 -15.94 17.34 1.65
C LYS A 28 -15.19 17.59 2.95
N LYS A 29 -15.99 17.70 4.03
CA LYS A 29 -15.48 17.77 5.41
C LYS A 29 -14.77 16.46 5.75
N ARG A 30 -13.64 16.57 6.46
CA ARG A 30 -12.86 15.47 7.03
C ARG A 30 -13.78 14.48 7.77
N ASN A 31 -13.70 13.21 7.40
CA ASN A 31 -14.47 12.12 8.02
C ASN A 31 -13.51 11.02 8.45
N LEU A 32 -13.53 10.67 9.74
CA LEU A 32 -12.72 9.58 10.30
C LEU A 32 -13.16 8.18 9.82
N GLN A 33 -14.38 8.06 9.31
CA GLN A 33 -14.89 6.78 8.81
C GLN A 33 -14.05 6.24 7.64
N LEU A 34 -13.61 7.11 6.72
CA LEU A 34 -12.80 6.67 5.57
C LEU A 34 -11.44 6.08 5.98
N PRO A 35 -10.57 6.77 6.77
CA PRO A 35 -9.28 6.19 7.16
C PRO A 35 -9.44 4.93 8.01
N MET A 36 -10.45 4.85 8.88
CA MET A 36 -10.72 3.64 9.67
C MET A 36 -11.14 2.46 8.81
N THR A 37 -12.05 2.69 7.85
CA THR A 37 -12.49 1.62 6.92
C THR A 37 -11.34 1.16 6.04
N VAL A 38 -10.55 2.08 5.47
CA VAL A 38 -9.38 1.73 4.65
C VAL A 38 -8.38 0.91 5.48
N ALA A 39 -8.05 1.34 6.69
CA ALA A 39 -7.11 0.62 7.56
C ALA A 39 -7.62 -0.79 7.92
N ALA A 40 -8.91 -0.94 8.26
CA ALA A 40 -9.50 -2.23 8.60
C ALA A 40 -9.48 -3.19 7.40
N VAL A 41 -9.87 -2.72 6.22
CA VAL A 41 -9.86 -3.52 4.99
C VAL A 41 -8.43 -3.91 4.61
N THR A 42 -7.48 -2.96 4.65
CA THR A 42 -6.06 -3.23 4.39
C THR A 42 -5.50 -4.26 5.37
N TYR A 43 -5.82 -4.14 6.66
CA TYR A 43 -5.40 -5.12 7.66
C TYR A 43 -5.84 -6.53 7.30
N LEU A 44 -7.13 -6.73 6.98
CA LEU A 44 -7.69 -8.03 6.61
C LEU A 44 -7.02 -8.59 5.35
N LEU A 45 -6.84 -7.77 4.32
CA LEU A 45 -6.19 -8.18 3.08
C LEU A 45 -4.73 -8.57 3.32
N CYS A 46 -3.99 -7.80 4.12
CA CYS A 46 -2.60 -8.09 4.48
C CYS A 46 -2.47 -9.37 5.32
N VAL A 47 -3.40 -9.65 6.25
CA VAL A 47 -3.41 -10.91 7.01
C VAL A 47 -3.56 -12.10 6.06
N VAL A 48 -4.53 -12.06 5.15
CA VAL A 48 -4.72 -13.11 4.14
C VAL A 48 -3.46 -13.27 3.28
N ALA A 49 -2.90 -12.17 2.81
CA ALA A 49 -1.69 -12.16 1.99
C ALA A 49 -0.47 -12.76 2.74
N CYS A 50 -0.31 -12.43 4.03
CA CYS A 50 0.76 -13.01 4.86
C CYS A 50 0.59 -14.53 5.04
N ILE A 51 -0.63 -15.01 5.29
CA ILE A 51 -0.90 -16.44 5.42
C ILE A 51 -0.56 -17.17 4.12
N VAL A 52 -1.03 -16.63 2.98
CA VAL A 52 -0.71 -17.18 1.65
C VAL A 52 0.79 -17.16 1.38
N GLY A 53 1.48 -16.07 1.73
CA GLY A 53 2.93 -15.93 1.59
C GLY A 53 3.71 -16.98 2.39
N LEU A 54 3.30 -17.26 3.63
CA LEU A 54 3.92 -18.31 4.44
C LEU A 54 3.71 -19.71 3.86
N ILE A 55 2.53 -19.99 3.29
CA ILE A 55 2.25 -21.27 2.63
C ILE A 55 3.10 -21.44 1.37
N LEU A 56 3.28 -20.36 0.60
CA LEU A 56 4.06 -20.36 -0.64
C LEU A 56 5.58 -20.44 -0.39
N ARG A 57 6.05 -19.95 0.75
CA ARG A 57 7.46 -19.85 1.08
C ARG A 57 8.26 -21.15 0.83
N PRO A 58 7.86 -22.34 1.34
CA PRO A 58 8.63 -23.58 1.13
C PRO A 58 8.72 -24.02 -0.34
N PHE A 59 7.73 -23.63 -1.17
CA PHE A 59 7.72 -23.96 -2.60
C PHE A 59 8.62 -23.04 -3.42
N LEU A 60 8.90 -21.84 -2.90
CA LEU A 60 9.64 -20.78 -3.58
C LEU A 60 11.04 -20.56 -3.02
N GLU A 61 11.53 -21.41 -2.11
CA GLU A 61 12.74 -21.19 -1.33
C GLU A 61 13.96 -20.79 -2.19
N ASN A 62 14.12 -21.39 -3.37
CA ASN A 62 15.21 -21.08 -4.29
C ASN A 62 14.98 -19.81 -5.13
N TYR A 63 13.74 -19.31 -5.21
CA TYR A 63 13.33 -18.20 -6.10
C TYR A 63 12.71 -17.01 -5.34
N VAL A 64 12.71 -17.07 -4.00
CA VAL A 64 12.07 -16.07 -3.13
C VAL A 64 12.49 -14.65 -3.47
N LYS A 65 13.78 -14.41 -3.69
CA LYS A 65 14.34 -13.11 -4.03
C LYS A 65 13.75 -12.57 -5.34
N TYR A 66 13.75 -13.39 -6.39
CA TYR A 66 13.23 -12.99 -7.70
C TYR A 66 11.72 -12.81 -7.69
N PHE A 67 11.00 -13.65 -6.94
CA PHE A 67 9.56 -13.56 -6.80
C PHE A 67 9.14 -12.27 -6.09
N GLY A 68 9.80 -11.92 -4.98
CA GLY A 68 9.56 -10.67 -4.27
C GLY A 68 9.87 -9.45 -5.12
N ALA A 69 11.00 -9.45 -5.85
CA ALA A 69 11.36 -8.38 -6.75
C ALA A 69 10.36 -8.23 -7.91
N ALA A 70 9.87 -9.35 -8.47
CA ALA A 70 8.87 -9.33 -9.54
C ALA A 70 7.55 -8.69 -9.08
N ILE A 71 7.06 -9.02 -7.87
CA ILE A 71 5.85 -8.39 -7.31
C ILE A 71 6.06 -6.87 -7.15
N LEU A 72 7.18 -6.45 -6.57
CA LEU A 72 7.49 -5.02 -6.40
C LEU A 72 7.62 -4.29 -7.74
N PHE A 73 8.18 -4.93 -8.76
CA PHE A 73 8.25 -4.38 -10.11
C PHE A 73 6.86 -4.19 -10.72
N VAL A 74 5.98 -5.20 -10.61
CA VAL A 74 4.60 -5.13 -11.11
C VAL A 74 3.83 -4.02 -10.40
N LEU A 75 3.95 -3.92 -9.05
CA LEU A 75 3.34 -2.83 -8.28
C LEU A 75 3.83 -1.45 -8.73
N GLY A 76 5.14 -1.30 -8.95
CA GLY A 76 5.71 -0.07 -9.47
C GLY A 76 5.15 0.31 -10.83
N ALA A 77 5.06 -0.65 -11.77
CA ALA A 77 4.48 -0.44 -13.07
C ALA A 77 2.98 -0.08 -13.01
N MET A 78 2.21 -0.79 -12.20
CA MET A 78 0.78 -0.50 -12.00
C MET A 78 0.56 0.88 -11.36
N SER A 79 1.38 1.29 -10.41
CA SER A 79 1.29 2.60 -9.76
C SER A 79 1.51 3.75 -10.76
N VAL A 80 2.40 3.58 -11.73
CA VAL A 80 2.63 4.59 -12.80
C VAL A 80 1.46 4.69 -13.77
N VAL A 81 0.85 3.54 -14.11
CA VAL A 81 -0.23 3.46 -15.12
C VAL A 81 -1.58 3.90 -14.53
N ARG A 82 -1.78 3.73 -13.23
CA ARG A 82 -3.06 3.99 -12.57
C ARG A 82 -3.33 5.49 -12.42
N GLN A 83 -4.07 6.06 -13.37
CA GLN A 83 -4.60 7.43 -13.34
C GLN A 83 -6.07 7.39 -12.89
N GLU A 84 -6.34 7.30 -11.60
CA GLU A 84 -7.72 7.36 -11.13
C GLU A 84 -7.97 8.63 -10.31
N GLY A 85 -8.70 9.55 -10.91
CA GLY A 85 -9.39 10.61 -10.21
C GLY A 85 -10.83 10.18 -9.89
N ILE A 86 -11.07 9.67 -8.68
CA ILE A 86 -12.42 9.32 -8.24
C ILE A 86 -13.09 10.59 -7.73
N CYS A 87 -14.02 11.17 -8.53
CA CYS A 87 -14.92 12.23 -8.10
C CYS A 87 -16.22 11.60 -7.59
N LEU A 88 -16.39 11.54 -6.28
CA LEU A 88 -17.63 11.02 -5.66
C LEU A 88 -18.37 12.13 -4.92
N SER A 89 -19.65 12.33 -5.24
CA SER A 89 -20.48 13.37 -4.64
C SER A 89 -20.93 13.05 -3.20
N ASP A 90 -21.18 11.79 -2.86
CA ASP A 90 -21.48 11.31 -1.50
C ASP A 90 -20.84 9.95 -1.24
N ILE A 91 -19.97 9.88 -0.21
CA ILE A 91 -19.24 8.63 0.09
C ILE A 91 -20.13 7.75 0.96
N SER A 92 -20.75 6.73 0.34
CA SER A 92 -21.43 5.65 1.05
C SER A 92 -20.41 4.72 1.72
N PHE A 93 -20.82 3.98 2.77
CA PHE A 93 -19.99 2.97 3.42
C PHE A 93 -19.43 1.94 2.41
N GLY A 94 -20.26 1.48 1.47
CA GLY A 94 -19.82 0.57 0.42
C GLY A 94 -18.70 1.15 -0.46
N GLN A 95 -18.73 2.44 -0.73
CA GLN A 95 -17.67 3.14 -1.47
C GLN A 95 -16.39 3.25 -0.64
N CYS A 96 -16.47 3.49 0.67
CA CYS A 96 -15.30 3.44 1.56
C CYS A 96 -14.65 2.06 1.54
N VAL A 97 -15.44 0.98 1.55
CA VAL A 97 -14.94 -0.39 1.44
C VAL A 97 -14.29 -0.62 0.07
N ALA A 98 -14.92 -0.20 -1.03
CA ALA A 98 -14.37 -0.35 -2.38
C ALA A 98 -13.02 0.38 -2.53
N ILE A 99 -12.91 1.60 -1.99
CA ILE A 99 -11.65 2.35 -1.94
C ILE A 99 -10.62 1.61 -1.07
N GLY A 100 -11.04 1.12 0.09
CA GLY A 100 -10.19 0.33 0.99
C GLY A 100 -9.64 -0.93 0.33
N VAL A 101 -10.45 -1.64 -0.45
CA VAL A 101 -10.02 -2.82 -1.23
C VAL A 101 -9.04 -2.40 -2.33
N SER A 102 -9.38 -1.35 -3.09
CA SER A 102 -8.54 -0.87 -4.19
C SER A 102 -7.15 -0.45 -3.73
N VAL A 103 -7.07 0.33 -2.66
CA VAL A 103 -5.81 0.83 -2.08
C VAL A 103 -5.12 -0.25 -1.25
N GLY A 104 -5.88 -1.07 -0.50
CA GLY A 104 -5.36 -2.14 0.33
C GLY A 104 -4.78 -3.31 -0.47
N PHE A 105 -5.14 -3.45 -1.75
CA PHE A 105 -4.62 -4.51 -2.60
C PHE A 105 -3.11 -4.37 -2.84
N ASP A 106 -2.60 -3.16 -3.01
CA ASP A 106 -1.17 -2.89 -3.17
C ASP A 106 -0.41 -3.23 -1.87
N GLY A 107 -1.00 -2.88 -0.71
CA GLY A 107 -0.49 -3.28 0.60
C GLY A 107 -0.45 -4.80 0.79
N ALA A 108 -1.51 -5.50 0.36
CA ALA A 108 -1.58 -6.96 0.43
C ALA A 108 -0.51 -7.63 -0.45
N ALA A 109 -0.28 -7.13 -1.67
CA ALA A 109 0.75 -7.66 -2.55
C ALA A 109 2.17 -7.44 -1.98
N ALA A 110 2.42 -6.27 -1.37
CA ALA A 110 3.68 -6.01 -0.68
C ALA A 110 3.84 -6.93 0.56
N CYS A 111 2.78 -7.12 1.37
CA CYS A 111 2.79 -8.06 2.50
C CYS A 111 3.06 -9.50 2.05
N LEU A 112 2.46 -9.94 0.93
CA LEU A 112 2.73 -11.25 0.33
C LEU A 112 4.22 -11.40 0.00
N SER A 113 4.80 -10.41 -0.69
CA SER A 113 6.21 -10.40 -1.06
C SER A 113 7.13 -10.49 0.17
N LEU A 114 6.85 -9.71 1.22
CA LEU A 114 7.64 -9.70 2.46
C LEU A 114 7.48 -11.01 3.24
N ALA A 115 6.27 -11.56 3.30
CA ALA A 115 6.00 -12.83 3.99
C ALA A 115 6.70 -14.01 3.32
N VAL A 116 6.71 -14.09 1.98
CA VAL A 116 7.45 -15.10 1.22
C VAL A 116 8.95 -15.01 1.51
N GLN A 117 9.50 -13.80 1.66
CA GLN A 117 10.90 -13.56 2.01
C GLN A 117 11.22 -13.85 3.49
N GLY A 118 10.21 -14.11 4.32
CA GLY A 118 10.38 -14.33 5.76
C GLY A 118 10.64 -13.04 6.55
N LEU A 119 10.35 -11.90 5.97
CA LEU A 119 10.51 -10.59 6.58
C LEU A 119 9.25 -10.23 7.38
N GLY A 120 9.30 -10.36 8.69
CA GLY A 120 8.21 -10.01 9.61
C GLY A 120 7.23 -11.14 9.93
N ASN A 121 6.35 -10.86 10.89
CA ASN A 121 5.35 -11.80 11.40
C ASN A 121 3.96 -11.49 10.84
N VAL A 122 3.08 -12.52 10.82
CA VAL A 122 1.67 -12.43 10.37
C VAL A 122 0.87 -11.35 11.11
N LEU A 123 1.25 -10.98 12.33
CA LEU A 123 0.57 -9.95 13.11
C LEU A 123 1.20 -8.56 12.93
N THR A 124 2.53 -8.49 12.90
CA THR A 124 3.26 -7.21 12.88
C THR A 124 3.23 -6.53 11.50
N LEU A 125 3.36 -7.31 10.42
CA LEU A 125 3.30 -6.78 9.06
C LEU A 125 1.94 -6.13 8.74
N PRO A 126 0.79 -6.84 8.87
CA PRO A 126 -0.51 -6.25 8.59
C PRO A 126 -0.82 -5.02 9.45
N LEU A 127 -0.41 -5.05 10.73
CA LEU A 127 -0.61 -3.92 11.63
C LEU A 127 0.18 -2.69 11.18
N LEU A 128 1.44 -2.87 10.78
CA LEU A 128 2.29 -1.78 10.28
C LEU A 128 1.68 -1.17 9.00
N PHE A 129 1.28 -2.00 8.04
CA PHE A 129 0.66 -1.53 6.80
C PHE A 129 -0.66 -0.81 7.07
N ALA A 130 -1.53 -1.37 7.91
CA ALA A 130 -2.80 -0.72 8.28
C ALA A 130 -2.58 0.63 8.96
N ALA A 131 -1.60 0.75 9.87
CA ALA A 131 -1.25 2.01 10.53
C ALA A 131 -0.71 3.03 9.53
N MET A 132 0.14 2.62 8.57
CA MET A 132 0.66 3.51 7.53
C MET A 132 -0.45 3.97 6.58
N HIS A 133 -1.35 3.09 6.14
CA HIS A 133 -2.50 3.49 5.33
C HIS A 133 -3.46 4.42 6.08
N PHE A 134 -3.72 4.16 7.37
CA PHE A 134 -4.53 5.05 8.21
C PHE A 134 -3.92 6.45 8.27
N THR A 135 -2.62 6.54 8.63
CA THR A 135 -1.92 7.83 8.75
C THR A 135 -1.83 8.57 7.42
N ALA A 136 -1.62 7.85 6.32
CA ALA A 136 -1.55 8.40 4.98
C ALA A 136 -2.89 8.99 4.52
N VAL A 137 -4.00 8.24 4.65
CA VAL A 137 -5.35 8.74 4.33
C VAL A 137 -5.70 9.95 5.20
N PHE A 138 -5.42 9.87 6.51
CA PHE A 138 -5.68 10.95 7.46
C PHE A 138 -4.88 12.21 7.15
N ALA A 139 -3.59 12.06 6.81
CA ALA A 139 -2.72 13.16 6.39
C ALA A 139 -3.21 13.78 5.07
N GLY A 140 -3.58 12.95 4.09
CA GLY A 140 -4.17 13.38 2.83
C GLY A 140 -5.42 14.22 3.05
N GLN A 141 -6.35 13.74 3.90
CA GLN A 141 -7.55 14.50 4.28
C GLN A 141 -7.23 15.83 4.97
N SER A 142 -6.19 15.87 5.80
CA SER A 142 -5.81 17.06 6.54
C SER A 142 -5.21 18.15 5.64
N LEU A 143 -4.53 17.74 4.57
CA LEU A 143 -3.87 18.62 3.61
C LEU A 143 -4.73 19.00 2.40
N ALA A 144 -5.94 18.49 2.30
CA ALA A 144 -6.85 18.72 1.17
C ALA A 144 -7.20 20.21 0.93
N GLY A 145 -6.95 21.11 1.88
CA GLY A 145 -7.09 22.56 1.73
C GLY A 145 -5.89 23.25 1.07
N THR A 146 -4.78 22.55 0.86
CA THR A 146 -3.55 23.08 0.27
C THR A 146 -3.29 22.39 -1.07
N LYS A 147 -2.68 23.06 -2.02
CA LYS A 147 -2.40 22.70 -3.42
C LYS A 147 -2.36 21.20 -3.81
N ARG A 148 -3.02 20.87 -4.92
CA ARG A 148 -3.09 19.54 -5.54
C ARG A 148 -1.72 19.07 -6.04
N PRO A 149 -1.15 17.95 -5.56
CA PRO A 149 0.07 17.38 -6.13
C PRO A 149 -0.24 16.71 -7.50
N GLN A 150 0.40 17.20 -8.57
CA GLN A 150 0.14 16.72 -9.93
C GLN A 150 0.84 15.40 -10.31
N ASN A 151 1.89 14.98 -9.56
CA ASN A 151 2.79 13.90 -10.01
C ASN A 151 3.01 12.77 -8.97
N THR A 152 2.04 12.52 -8.09
CA THR A 152 2.21 11.58 -6.97
C THR A 152 2.35 10.12 -7.44
N ASN A 153 1.71 9.76 -8.56
CA ASN A 153 1.80 8.39 -9.12
C ASN A 153 3.22 8.07 -9.62
N TYR A 154 3.91 9.04 -10.24
CA TYR A 154 5.30 8.87 -10.68
C TYR A 154 6.25 8.73 -9.50
N LEU A 155 5.98 9.45 -8.38
CA LEU A 155 6.78 9.35 -7.17
C LEU A 155 6.65 7.96 -6.54
N SER A 156 5.42 7.46 -6.38
CA SER A 156 5.15 6.11 -5.85
C SER A 156 5.78 5.03 -6.75
N GLY A 157 5.53 5.06 -8.05
CA GLY A 157 6.11 4.13 -9.01
C GLY A 157 7.64 4.14 -8.99
N GLY A 158 8.26 5.33 -8.95
CA GLY A 158 9.71 5.48 -8.86
C GLY A 158 10.30 4.84 -7.61
N MET A 159 9.67 5.01 -6.45
CA MET A 159 10.10 4.38 -5.20
C MET A 159 10.02 2.85 -5.26
N PHE A 160 8.97 2.27 -5.88
CA PHE A 160 8.89 0.82 -6.09
C PHE A 160 10.00 0.29 -7.00
N PHE A 161 10.37 1.02 -8.05
CA PHE A 161 11.50 0.64 -8.91
C PHE A 161 12.83 0.67 -8.15
N VAL A 162 13.06 1.69 -7.32
CA VAL A 162 14.24 1.75 -6.45
C VAL A 162 14.28 0.56 -5.50
N LEU A 163 13.16 0.23 -4.82
CA LEU A 163 13.08 -0.94 -3.94
C LEU A 163 13.34 -2.26 -4.69
N CYS A 164 12.82 -2.39 -5.91
CA CYS A 164 13.09 -3.56 -6.76
C CYS A 164 14.59 -3.71 -7.05
N VAL A 165 15.26 -2.63 -7.45
CA VAL A 165 16.70 -2.61 -7.74
C VAL A 165 17.53 -2.94 -6.50
N VAL A 166 17.22 -2.31 -5.35
CA VAL A 166 17.88 -2.59 -4.06
C VAL A 166 17.78 -4.07 -3.71
N LYS A 167 16.60 -4.66 -3.92
CA LYS A 167 16.37 -6.09 -3.64
C LYS A 167 17.12 -7.03 -4.58
N LEU A 168 17.27 -6.67 -5.85
CA LEU A 168 18.01 -7.47 -6.83
C LEU A 168 19.52 -7.43 -6.59
N LEU A 169 20.04 -6.29 -6.10
CA LEU A 169 21.46 -6.08 -5.84
C LEU A 169 21.92 -6.64 -4.48
N ASP A 170 21.04 -7.23 -3.66
CA ASP A 170 21.32 -7.71 -2.28
C ASP A 170 21.91 -6.62 -1.35
N LEU A 171 21.58 -5.36 -1.57
CA LEU A 171 22.02 -4.24 -0.76
C LEU A 171 21.14 -4.04 0.49
#